data_cf6879412476b4ddbcbb7e413f2f0017
#
_entry.id   cf6879412476b4ddbcbb7e413f2f0017
#
_cell.length_a   1.000
_cell.length_b   1.000
_cell.length_c   1.000
_cell.angle_alpha   90.00
_cell.angle_beta   90.00
_cell.angle_gamma   90.00
#
_symmetry.space_group_name_H-M   'P 1'
#
loop_
_entity.id
_entity.type
_entity.pdbx_description
1 polymer ?
#
loop_
_entity_poly.entity_id
_entity_poly.type
_entity_poly.pdbx_seq_one_letter_code
_entity_poly.pdbx_strand_id
1 'polypeptide(L)'
;MHSPLPRSLEASFRDVGAERAAVRASAIRDIVRYALLSDITRTRAIPILERSLRQDDAAEVRAEAAIGLADVSAEEALPTLLVSVEDEDAIVCQMALSALGEIADPRATQRLARALTDDRPEVRYQAVIAIARVAKDDPPTVASALAVALDDPDDAIRYIAMRVAEEFGVDGEPLRDGRLVARAEQIVETSLEPVAVVAALYLARLGRPSGRQIVVDVVMGRRKTPELEDEQACVELVGELCLREAIPHLEQRVWGTRRLLRAVLSWGAGDRTSCAWHARTSLARMGHSKARAEILSDLASWKRETREAAVVAAGRARIGEARTALETLGDAADDALVREALVRLAVD
;
A
#
# COMPACT_ATOMS: atom_id res chain seq x y z
N MET A 1 0.40 22.21 -28.94
CA MET A 1 -0.01 20.84 -29.36
C MET A 1 -1.42 20.63 -28.87
N HIS A 2 -2.40 20.52 -29.75
CA HIS A 2 -3.77 20.15 -29.34
C HIS A 2 -3.76 18.68 -28.94
N SER A 3 -4.19 18.36 -27.70
CA SER A 3 -4.52 16.98 -27.34
C SER A 3 -5.55 16.46 -28.35
N PRO A 4 -5.37 15.27 -28.93
CA PRO A 4 -6.38 14.70 -29.81
C PRO A 4 -7.71 14.62 -29.06
N LEU A 5 -8.81 14.95 -29.74
CA LEU A 5 -10.15 14.83 -29.18
C LEU A 5 -10.38 13.40 -28.68
N PRO A 6 -11.01 13.22 -27.52
CA PRO A 6 -11.32 11.88 -27.01
C PRO A 6 -12.19 11.13 -28.01
N ARG A 7 -11.87 9.84 -28.24
CA ARG A 7 -12.62 8.96 -29.14
C ARG A 7 -14.07 8.84 -28.66
N SER A 8 -15.05 8.84 -29.59
CA SER A 8 -16.44 8.57 -29.22
C SER A 8 -16.65 7.10 -28.85
N LEU A 9 -17.71 6.80 -28.11
CA LEU A 9 -18.03 5.43 -27.69
C LEU A 9 -18.19 4.48 -28.90
N GLU A 10 -18.92 4.90 -29.94
CA GLU A 10 -19.12 4.10 -31.16
C GLU A 10 -17.80 3.87 -31.91
N ALA A 11 -16.94 4.88 -31.94
CA ALA A 11 -15.61 4.73 -32.53
C ALA A 11 -14.75 3.75 -31.70
N SER A 12 -14.85 3.78 -30.37
CA SER A 12 -14.15 2.83 -29.50
C SER A 12 -14.61 1.40 -29.75
N PHE A 13 -15.91 1.15 -29.83
CA PHE A 13 -16.44 -0.18 -30.15
C PHE A 13 -16.02 -0.70 -31.52
N ARG A 14 -15.91 0.18 -32.52
CA ARG A 14 -15.42 -0.19 -33.87
C ARG A 14 -13.91 -0.49 -33.83
N ASP A 15 -13.14 0.32 -33.14
CA ASP A 15 -11.67 0.31 -33.18
C ASP A 15 -11.05 -0.81 -32.35
N VAL A 16 -11.85 -1.55 -31.53
CA VAL A 16 -11.43 -2.83 -30.90
C VAL A 16 -11.07 -3.88 -31.98
N GLY A 17 -11.63 -3.78 -33.20
CA GLY A 17 -11.29 -4.63 -34.33
C GLY A 17 -10.22 -4.06 -35.25
N ALA A 18 -9.50 -2.99 -34.87
CA ALA A 18 -8.48 -2.37 -35.70
C ALA A 18 -7.28 -3.30 -35.93
N GLU A 19 -6.63 -3.17 -37.11
CA GLU A 19 -5.45 -3.96 -37.43
C GLU A 19 -4.30 -3.77 -36.45
N ARG A 20 -4.04 -2.51 -36.00
CA ARG A 20 -2.94 -2.17 -35.11
C ARG A 20 -3.31 -2.43 -33.66
N ALA A 21 -2.52 -3.26 -32.95
CA ALA A 21 -2.72 -3.61 -31.54
C ALA A 21 -2.83 -2.36 -30.62
N ALA A 22 -1.95 -1.37 -30.78
CA ALA A 22 -2.00 -0.14 -30.02
C ALA A 22 -3.33 0.65 -30.16
N VAL A 23 -3.99 0.53 -31.31
CA VAL A 23 -5.32 1.13 -31.54
C VAL A 23 -6.38 0.33 -30.80
N ARG A 24 -6.31 -1.01 -30.84
CA ARG A 24 -7.21 -1.89 -30.10
C ARG A 24 -7.09 -1.68 -28.59
N ALA A 25 -5.87 -1.66 -28.04
CA ALA A 25 -5.61 -1.40 -26.62
C ALA A 25 -6.14 -0.02 -26.19
N SER A 26 -5.89 1.02 -27.00
CA SER A 26 -6.45 2.35 -26.74
C SER A 26 -7.99 2.38 -26.79
N ALA A 27 -8.60 1.59 -27.68
CA ALA A 27 -10.05 1.48 -27.79
C ALA A 27 -10.66 0.82 -26.54
N ILE A 28 -9.98 -0.21 -25.99
CA ILE A 28 -10.38 -0.87 -24.73
C ILE A 28 -10.39 0.15 -23.60
N ARG A 29 -9.32 0.94 -23.40
CA ARG A 29 -9.27 1.98 -22.35
C ARG A 29 -10.42 2.99 -22.49
N ASP A 30 -10.72 3.41 -23.73
CA ASP A 30 -11.84 4.31 -23.96
C ASP A 30 -13.19 3.68 -23.63
N ILE A 31 -13.41 2.39 -23.99
CA ILE A 31 -14.62 1.65 -23.65
C ILE A 31 -14.80 1.56 -22.13
N VAL A 32 -13.74 1.21 -21.40
CA VAL A 32 -13.74 1.15 -19.93
C VAL A 32 -14.12 2.49 -19.32
N ARG A 33 -13.49 3.58 -19.77
CA ARG A 33 -13.84 4.93 -19.32
C ARG A 33 -15.33 5.27 -19.48
N TYR A 34 -15.95 4.87 -20.59
CA TYR A 34 -17.40 5.05 -20.81
C TYR A 34 -18.24 4.07 -19.98
N ALA A 35 -17.76 2.85 -19.76
CA ALA A 35 -18.43 1.85 -18.95
C ALA A 35 -18.53 2.26 -17.48
N LEU A 36 -17.54 2.98 -16.96
CA LEU A 36 -17.56 3.56 -15.60
C LEU A 36 -18.63 4.64 -15.43
N LEU A 37 -19.14 5.21 -16.52
CA LEU A 37 -20.15 6.28 -16.49
C LEU A 37 -21.58 5.77 -16.74
N SER A 38 -21.77 4.51 -17.13
CA SER A 38 -23.07 4.00 -17.58
C SER A 38 -23.16 2.47 -17.49
N ASP A 39 -24.11 1.96 -16.73
CA ASP A 39 -24.40 0.52 -16.60
C ASP A 39 -24.76 -0.13 -17.95
N ILE A 40 -25.44 0.60 -18.83
CA ILE A 40 -25.76 0.12 -20.18
C ILE A 40 -24.48 -0.11 -20.97
N THR A 41 -23.54 0.83 -20.87
CA THR A 41 -22.24 0.71 -21.54
C THR A 41 -21.41 -0.39 -20.89
N ARG A 42 -21.41 -0.52 -19.58
CA ARG A 42 -20.74 -1.59 -18.82
C ARG A 42 -21.20 -2.97 -19.30
N THR A 43 -22.51 -3.20 -19.38
CA THR A 43 -23.10 -4.47 -19.87
C THR A 43 -22.65 -4.80 -21.31
N ARG A 44 -22.50 -3.80 -22.17
CA ARG A 44 -21.99 -3.99 -23.55
C ARG A 44 -20.47 -4.20 -23.59
N ALA A 45 -19.74 -3.59 -22.68
CA ALA A 45 -18.26 -3.63 -22.65
C ALA A 45 -17.74 -5.01 -22.20
N ILE A 46 -18.31 -5.61 -21.15
CA ILE A 46 -17.81 -6.85 -20.56
C ILE A 46 -17.60 -7.98 -21.56
N PRO A 47 -18.56 -8.35 -22.43
CA PRO A 47 -18.34 -9.41 -23.43
C PRO A 47 -17.22 -9.10 -24.42
N ILE A 48 -16.98 -7.82 -24.70
CA ILE A 48 -15.90 -7.38 -25.59
C ILE A 48 -14.55 -7.52 -24.90
N LEU A 49 -14.46 -7.06 -23.66
CA LEU A 49 -13.26 -7.20 -22.83
C LEU A 49 -12.88 -8.67 -22.63
N GLU A 50 -13.85 -9.52 -22.30
CA GLU A 50 -13.63 -10.97 -22.19
C GLU A 50 -13.14 -11.61 -23.49
N ARG A 51 -13.70 -11.20 -24.65
CA ARG A 51 -13.24 -11.68 -25.94
C ARG A 51 -11.82 -11.22 -26.23
N SER A 52 -11.52 -9.93 -25.99
CA SER A 52 -10.18 -9.38 -26.18
C SER A 52 -9.16 -10.09 -25.30
N LEU A 53 -9.48 -10.34 -24.02
CA LEU A 53 -8.61 -11.06 -23.11
C LEU A 53 -8.32 -12.50 -23.56
N ARG A 54 -9.31 -13.20 -24.11
CA ARG A 54 -9.15 -14.61 -24.51
C ARG A 54 -8.56 -14.81 -25.90
N GLN A 55 -8.71 -13.85 -26.81
CA GLN A 55 -8.54 -14.12 -28.25
C GLN A 55 -7.65 -13.13 -28.98
N ASP A 56 -7.29 -12.00 -28.38
CA ASP A 56 -6.41 -11.04 -29.06
C ASP A 56 -5.00 -11.62 -29.20
N ASP A 57 -4.40 -11.45 -30.38
CA ASP A 57 -3.05 -11.91 -30.67
C ASP A 57 -1.97 -11.11 -29.93
N ALA A 58 -2.25 -9.85 -29.59
CA ALA A 58 -1.32 -8.97 -28.92
C ALA A 58 -1.50 -9.01 -27.38
N ALA A 59 -0.45 -9.35 -26.66
CA ALA A 59 -0.44 -9.40 -25.20
C ALA A 59 -0.83 -8.05 -24.56
N GLU A 60 -0.44 -6.92 -25.15
CA GLU A 60 -0.82 -5.60 -24.67
C GLU A 60 -2.35 -5.37 -24.68
N VAL A 61 -3.06 -5.95 -25.63
CA VAL A 61 -4.52 -5.85 -25.72
C VAL A 61 -5.18 -6.78 -24.71
N ARG A 62 -4.64 -8.00 -24.54
CA ARG A 62 -5.11 -8.94 -23.52
C ARG A 62 -4.93 -8.35 -22.11
N ALA A 63 -3.76 -7.75 -21.83
CA ALA A 63 -3.48 -7.12 -20.55
C ALA A 63 -4.43 -5.94 -20.24
N GLU A 64 -4.65 -5.05 -21.21
CA GLU A 64 -5.61 -3.94 -21.08
C GLU A 64 -7.03 -4.43 -20.83
N ALA A 65 -7.41 -5.54 -21.46
CA ALA A 65 -8.73 -6.13 -21.25
C ALA A 65 -8.89 -6.70 -19.84
N ALA A 66 -7.84 -7.33 -19.28
CA ALA A 66 -7.85 -7.80 -17.90
C ALA A 66 -7.98 -6.63 -16.90
N ILE A 67 -7.22 -5.55 -17.09
CA ILE A 67 -7.34 -4.32 -16.30
C ILE A 67 -8.77 -3.76 -16.40
N GLY A 68 -9.29 -3.66 -17.62
CA GLY A 68 -10.63 -3.11 -17.85
C GLY A 68 -11.74 -3.93 -17.17
N LEU A 69 -11.60 -5.25 -17.09
CA LEU A 69 -12.55 -6.11 -16.35
C LEU A 69 -12.52 -5.84 -14.85
N ALA A 70 -11.34 -5.57 -14.28
CA ALA A 70 -11.21 -5.17 -12.89
C ALA A 70 -11.84 -3.79 -12.64
N ASP A 71 -11.50 -2.79 -13.46
CA ASP A 71 -11.99 -1.42 -13.31
C ASP A 71 -13.52 -1.34 -13.33
N VAL A 72 -14.17 -2.14 -14.17
CA VAL A 72 -15.65 -2.19 -14.23
C VAL A 72 -16.25 -3.19 -13.22
N SER A 73 -15.45 -3.76 -12.32
CA SER A 73 -15.88 -4.75 -11.32
C SER A 73 -16.70 -5.89 -11.93
N ALA A 74 -16.18 -6.52 -12.99
CA ALA A 74 -16.86 -7.55 -13.74
C ALA A 74 -16.77 -8.93 -13.06
N GLU A 75 -17.58 -9.15 -12.01
CA GLU A 75 -17.63 -10.44 -11.31
C GLU A 75 -18.02 -11.62 -12.25
N GLU A 76 -18.82 -11.35 -13.26
CA GLU A 76 -19.21 -12.30 -14.31
C GLU A 76 -18.04 -12.78 -15.16
N ALA A 77 -16.97 -12.02 -15.25
CA ALA A 77 -15.75 -12.36 -16.00
C ALA A 77 -14.77 -13.27 -15.25
N LEU A 78 -15.10 -13.64 -13.99
CA LEU A 78 -14.26 -14.52 -13.18
C LEU A 78 -13.76 -15.76 -13.93
N PRO A 79 -14.57 -16.54 -14.67
CA PRO A 79 -14.07 -17.71 -15.40
C PRO A 79 -13.01 -17.37 -16.44
N THR A 80 -13.16 -16.24 -17.14
CA THR A 80 -12.18 -15.75 -18.13
C THR A 80 -10.88 -15.37 -17.47
N LEU A 81 -10.93 -14.61 -16.37
CA LEU A 81 -9.75 -14.19 -15.59
C LEU A 81 -8.99 -15.39 -15.00
N LEU A 82 -9.70 -16.40 -14.48
CA LEU A 82 -9.08 -17.62 -13.94
C LEU A 82 -8.28 -18.40 -15.00
N VAL A 83 -8.70 -18.38 -16.27
CA VAL A 83 -7.94 -18.99 -17.37
C VAL A 83 -6.73 -18.12 -17.72
N SER A 84 -6.88 -16.81 -17.75
CA SER A 84 -5.83 -15.87 -18.17
C SER A 84 -4.67 -15.76 -17.19
N VAL A 85 -4.79 -16.28 -15.96
CA VAL A 85 -3.64 -16.46 -15.04
C VAL A 85 -2.57 -17.40 -15.62
N GLU A 86 -2.91 -18.25 -16.59
CA GLU A 86 -1.98 -19.16 -17.28
C GLU A 86 -1.58 -18.64 -18.68
N ASP A 87 -1.76 -17.35 -18.95
CA ASP A 87 -1.34 -16.76 -20.23
C ASP A 87 0.18 -16.92 -20.44
N GLU A 88 0.59 -17.08 -21.69
CA GLU A 88 1.99 -17.19 -22.06
C GLU A 88 2.79 -15.92 -21.74
N ASP A 89 2.14 -14.76 -21.74
CA ASP A 89 2.73 -13.47 -21.44
C ASP A 89 2.60 -13.14 -19.95
N ALA A 90 3.74 -12.81 -19.31
CA ALA A 90 3.80 -12.52 -17.89
C ALA A 90 2.95 -11.29 -17.48
N ILE A 91 2.86 -10.29 -18.35
CA ILE A 91 2.10 -9.06 -18.06
C ILE A 91 0.59 -9.38 -18.06
N VAL A 92 0.14 -10.23 -18.97
CA VAL A 92 -1.27 -10.68 -18.99
C VAL A 92 -1.59 -11.45 -17.71
N CYS A 93 -0.70 -12.38 -17.28
CA CYS A 93 -0.85 -13.10 -16.02
C CYS A 93 -0.95 -12.14 -14.82
N GLN A 94 -0.03 -11.17 -14.74
CA GLN A 94 -0.04 -10.18 -13.66
C GLN A 94 -1.36 -9.38 -13.63
N MET A 95 -1.83 -8.93 -14.79
CA MET A 95 -3.07 -8.15 -14.86
C MET A 95 -4.30 -9.01 -14.52
N ALA A 96 -4.31 -10.28 -14.93
CA ALA A 96 -5.37 -11.21 -14.54
C ALA A 96 -5.36 -11.48 -13.02
N LEU A 97 -4.19 -11.68 -12.42
CA LEU A 97 -4.05 -11.83 -10.96
C LEU A 97 -4.49 -10.56 -10.21
N SER A 98 -4.10 -9.37 -10.71
CA SER A 98 -4.54 -8.10 -10.14
C SER A 98 -6.06 -7.96 -10.20
N ALA A 99 -6.66 -8.26 -11.34
CA ALA A 99 -8.10 -8.23 -11.55
C ALA A 99 -8.85 -9.18 -10.59
N LEU A 100 -8.34 -10.40 -10.42
CA LEU A 100 -8.90 -11.36 -9.45
C LEU A 100 -8.80 -10.84 -8.00
N GLY A 101 -7.70 -10.15 -7.66
CA GLY A 101 -7.53 -9.50 -6.36
C GLY A 101 -8.51 -8.34 -6.13
N GLU A 102 -8.82 -7.55 -7.17
CA GLU A 102 -9.79 -6.45 -7.08
C GLU A 102 -11.24 -6.95 -6.97
N ILE A 103 -11.60 -7.98 -7.75
CA ILE A 103 -12.92 -8.64 -7.69
C ILE A 103 -13.10 -9.34 -6.33
N ALA A 104 -12.03 -9.82 -5.73
CA ALA A 104 -11.99 -10.45 -4.42
C ALA A 104 -12.95 -11.64 -4.25
N ASP A 105 -13.18 -12.42 -5.32
CA ASP A 105 -14.04 -13.62 -5.26
C ASP A 105 -13.26 -14.82 -4.69
N PRO A 106 -13.73 -15.44 -3.59
CA PRO A 106 -13.04 -16.58 -2.95
C PRO A 106 -12.82 -17.80 -3.87
N ARG A 107 -13.59 -17.94 -4.96
CA ARG A 107 -13.40 -19.01 -5.95
C ARG A 107 -12.04 -18.92 -6.67
N ALA A 108 -11.38 -17.75 -6.65
CA ALA A 108 -10.05 -17.57 -7.20
C ALA A 108 -8.93 -18.15 -6.32
N THR A 109 -9.16 -18.36 -5.03
CA THR A 109 -8.12 -18.73 -4.03
C THR A 109 -7.22 -19.87 -4.49
N GLN A 110 -7.79 -20.96 -5.01
CA GLN A 110 -7.00 -22.12 -5.45
C GLN A 110 -6.09 -21.79 -6.64
N ARG A 111 -6.56 -20.98 -7.58
CA ARG A 111 -5.79 -20.57 -8.75
C ARG A 111 -4.65 -19.63 -8.33
N LEU A 112 -4.91 -18.69 -7.44
CA LEU A 112 -3.91 -17.78 -6.88
C LEU A 112 -2.83 -18.53 -6.11
N ALA A 113 -3.22 -19.53 -5.30
CA ALA A 113 -2.26 -20.38 -4.58
C ALA A 113 -1.30 -21.14 -5.51
N ARG A 114 -1.76 -21.57 -6.68
CA ARG A 114 -0.88 -22.18 -7.70
C ARG A 114 0.08 -21.18 -8.32
N ALA A 115 -0.37 -19.94 -8.54
CA ALA A 115 0.46 -18.89 -9.10
C ALA A 115 1.63 -18.47 -8.18
N LEU A 116 1.59 -18.79 -6.88
CA LEU A 116 2.74 -18.62 -5.96
C LEU A 116 3.95 -19.46 -6.30
N THR A 117 3.80 -20.46 -7.16
CA THR A 117 4.89 -21.35 -7.61
C THR A 117 5.16 -21.25 -9.11
N ASP A 118 4.73 -20.18 -9.76
CA ASP A 118 5.04 -19.90 -11.17
C ASP A 118 6.54 -19.69 -11.36
N ASP A 119 7.08 -20.07 -12.51
CA ASP A 119 8.50 -19.90 -12.82
C ASP A 119 8.91 -18.41 -12.87
N ARG A 120 7.97 -17.52 -13.20
CA ARG A 120 8.18 -16.09 -13.38
C ARG A 120 8.01 -15.35 -12.04
N PRO A 121 9.05 -14.68 -11.52
CA PRO A 121 9.00 -14.01 -10.21
C PRO A 121 7.93 -12.89 -10.15
N GLU A 122 7.70 -12.16 -11.25
CA GLU A 122 6.69 -11.12 -11.32
C GLU A 122 5.26 -11.66 -11.18
N VAL A 123 5.01 -12.89 -11.64
CA VAL A 123 3.71 -13.58 -11.46
C VAL A 123 3.55 -13.99 -9.99
N ARG A 124 4.60 -14.59 -9.38
CA ARG A 124 4.58 -14.98 -7.96
C ARG A 124 4.38 -13.77 -7.05
N TYR A 125 5.06 -12.64 -7.35
CA TYR A 125 4.90 -11.38 -6.61
C TYR A 125 3.44 -10.90 -6.61
N GLN A 126 2.81 -10.86 -7.80
CA GLN A 126 1.43 -10.43 -7.93
C GLN A 126 0.45 -11.42 -7.26
N ALA A 127 0.76 -12.72 -7.28
CA ALA A 127 -0.05 -13.74 -6.62
C ALA A 127 -0.12 -13.55 -5.10
N VAL A 128 0.98 -13.13 -4.45
CA VAL A 128 0.99 -12.79 -3.01
C VAL A 128 -0.01 -11.69 -2.69
N ILE A 129 -0.01 -10.61 -3.48
CA ILE A 129 -0.93 -9.48 -3.28
C ILE A 129 -2.37 -9.91 -3.52
N ALA A 130 -2.62 -10.64 -4.62
CA ALA A 130 -3.97 -11.05 -5.01
C ALA A 130 -4.60 -12.01 -3.99
N ILE A 131 -3.85 -13.00 -3.49
CA ILE A 131 -4.39 -13.97 -2.51
C ILE A 131 -4.73 -13.31 -1.18
N ALA A 132 -3.94 -12.31 -0.75
CA ALA A 132 -4.22 -11.56 0.46
C ALA A 132 -5.53 -10.77 0.38
N ARG A 133 -5.86 -10.23 -0.80
CA ARG A 133 -7.12 -9.51 -1.05
C ARG A 133 -8.31 -10.45 -1.15
N VAL A 134 -8.16 -11.55 -1.91
CA VAL A 134 -9.23 -12.54 -2.12
C VAL A 134 -9.59 -13.28 -0.83
N ALA A 135 -8.60 -13.63 -0.02
CA ALA A 135 -8.79 -14.38 1.22
C ALA A 135 -8.70 -13.49 2.48
N LYS A 136 -9.01 -12.19 2.39
CA LYS A 136 -8.92 -11.24 3.51
C LYS A 136 -9.69 -11.68 4.76
N ASP A 137 -10.78 -12.41 4.58
CA ASP A 137 -11.61 -12.91 5.67
C ASP A 137 -11.24 -14.35 6.10
N ASP A 138 -10.16 -14.92 5.53
CA ASP A 138 -9.61 -16.24 5.87
C ASP A 138 -8.10 -16.16 6.20
N PRO A 139 -7.73 -15.63 7.37
CA PRO A 139 -6.34 -15.48 7.81
C PRO A 139 -5.49 -16.76 7.72
N PRO A 140 -6.01 -17.97 8.02
CA PRO A 140 -5.26 -19.21 7.86
C PRO A 140 -4.81 -19.49 6.42
N THR A 141 -5.66 -19.22 5.43
CA THR A 141 -5.32 -19.36 4.01
C THR A 141 -4.23 -18.37 3.61
N VAL A 142 -4.36 -17.10 4.02
CA VAL A 142 -3.33 -16.09 3.77
C VAL A 142 -2.01 -16.47 4.43
N ALA A 143 -2.02 -16.87 5.71
CA ALA A 143 -0.81 -17.30 6.40
C ALA A 143 -0.10 -18.47 5.70
N SER A 144 -0.86 -19.41 5.15
CA SER A 144 -0.31 -20.53 4.40
C SER A 144 0.34 -20.08 3.09
N ALA A 145 -0.27 -19.16 2.37
CA ALA A 145 0.27 -18.57 1.15
C ALA A 145 1.54 -17.76 1.42
N LEU A 146 1.54 -16.92 2.46
CA LEU A 146 2.70 -16.13 2.85
C LEU A 146 3.87 -17.00 3.32
N ALA A 147 3.60 -18.11 4.00
CA ALA A 147 4.64 -19.06 4.40
C ALA A 147 5.37 -19.64 3.18
N VAL A 148 4.65 -19.94 2.08
CA VAL A 148 5.27 -20.36 0.81
C VAL A 148 6.12 -19.23 0.21
N ALA A 149 5.57 -18.01 0.16
CA ALA A 149 6.25 -16.85 -0.42
C ALA A 149 7.50 -16.41 0.39
N LEU A 150 7.54 -16.67 1.70
CA LEU A 150 8.73 -16.41 2.54
C LEU A 150 9.89 -17.37 2.29
N ASP A 151 9.66 -18.49 1.62
CA ASP A 151 10.68 -19.43 1.18
C ASP A 151 11.11 -19.20 -0.27
N ASP A 152 10.59 -18.15 -0.92
CA ASP A 152 10.94 -17.81 -2.31
C ASP A 152 12.43 -17.43 -2.45
N PRO A 153 13.11 -17.83 -3.53
CA PRO A 153 14.48 -17.41 -3.81
C PRO A 153 14.59 -15.90 -4.08
N ASP A 154 13.52 -15.23 -4.53
CA ASP A 154 13.51 -13.82 -4.85
C ASP A 154 13.23 -12.95 -3.62
N ASP A 155 14.11 -11.96 -3.36
CA ASP A 155 14.04 -11.08 -2.21
C ASP A 155 12.79 -10.18 -2.24
N ALA A 156 12.34 -9.75 -3.41
CA ALA A 156 11.16 -8.91 -3.56
C ALA A 156 9.88 -9.67 -3.15
N ILE A 157 9.84 -10.99 -3.42
CA ILE A 157 8.70 -11.84 -3.04
C ILE A 157 8.69 -12.06 -1.53
N ARG A 158 9.86 -12.35 -0.92
CA ARG A 158 9.97 -12.44 0.55
C ARG A 158 9.58 -11.12 1.22
N TYR A 159 10.03 -9.99 0.64
CA TYR A 159 9.72 -8.66 1.13
C TYR A 159 8.22 -8.37 1.11
N ILE A 160 7.54 -8.57 -0.05
CA ILE A 160 6.09 -8.31 -0.14
C ILE A 160 5.29 -9.25 0.75
N ALA A 161 5.72 -10.50 0.91
CA ALA A 161 5.08 -11.45 1.82
C ALA A 161 5.13 -10.97 3.28
N MET A 162 6.28 -10.44 3.73
CA MET A 162 6.41 -9.86 5.07
C MET A 162 5.59 -8.57 5.24
N ARG A 163 5.54 -7.71 4.21
CA ARG A 163 4.69 -6.49 4.23
C ARG A 163 3.22 -6.85 4.38
N VAL A 164 2.74 -7.82 3.60
CA VAL A 164 1.36 -8.31 3.73
C VAL A 164 1.10 -8.90 5.11
N ALA A 165 2.04 -9.66 5.68
CA ALA A 165 1.87 -10.22 7.02
C ALA A 165 1.80 -9.11 8.10
N GLU A 166 2.56 -8.04 7.93
CA GLU A 166 2.65 -6.91 8.87
C GLU A 166 1.42 -6.01 8.84
N GLU A 167 0.80 -5.81 7.65
CA GLU A 167 -0.30 -4.86 7.43
C GLU A 167 -1.66 -5.54 7.14
N PHE A 168 -1.80 -6.83 7.41
CA PHE A 168 -2.95 -7.64 6.96
C PHE A 168 -4.32 -7.21 7.52
N GLY A 169 -4.38 -6.82 8.79
CA GLY A 169 -5.64 -6.53 9.49
C GLY A 169 -6.28 -5.20 9.08
N VAL A 170 -7.57 -5.04 9.40
CA VAL A 170 -8.40 -3.86 9.06
C VAL A 170 -7.77 -2.55 9.53
N ASP A 171 -7.09 -2.56 10.67
CA ASP A 171 -6.40 -1.40 11.26
C ASP A 171 -4.87 -1.49 11.11
N GLY A 172 -4.38 -2.26 10.10
CA GLY A 172 -2.95 -2.54 9.93
C GLY A 172 -2.40 -3.45 11.03
N GLU A 173 -3.24 -4.30 11.62
CA GLU A 173 -2.78 -5.30 12.59
C GLU A 173 -2.02 -6.43 11.89
N PRO A 174 -0.91 -6.90 12.49
CA PRO A 174 -0.14 -8.00 11.93
C PRO A 174 -0.89 -9.31 11.96
N LEU A 175 -0.74 -10.11 10.92
CA LEU A 175 -1.30 -11.47 10.84
C LEU A 175 -0.67 -12.38 11.89
N ARG A 176 -1.47 -12.94 12.79
CA ARG A 176 -1.02 -13.78 13.91
C ARG A 176 -0.96 -15.24 13.50
N ASP A 177 0.22 -15.69 13.05
CA ASP A 177 0.50 -17.10 12.74
C ASP A 177 1.88 -17.52 13.22
N GLY A 178 1.97 -18.67 13.90
CA GLY A 178 3.21 -19.13 14.52
C GLY A 178 4.32 -19.47 13.50
N ARG A 179 3.97 -19.90 12.28
CA ARG A 179 4.93 -20.20 11.20
C ARG A 179 5.55 -18.91 10.68
N LEU A 180 4.73 -17.88 10.48
CA LEU A 180 5.21 -16.57 10.04
C LEU A 180 6.09 -15.92 11.09
N VAL A 181 5.74 -16.02 12.38
CA VAL A 181 6.58 -15.54 13.48
C VAL A 181 7.94 -16.24 13.48
N ALA A 182 7.97 -17.56 13.43
CA ALA A 182 9.23 -18.32 13.42
C ALA A 182 10.10 -17.95 12.20
N ARG A 183 9.49 -17.78 11.04
CA ARG A 183 10.21 -17.40 9.83
C ARG A 183 10.74 -15.95 9.90
N ALA A 184 9.95 -15.04 10.44
CA ALA A 184 10.38 -13.65 10.66
C ALA A 184 11.55 -13.57 11.66
N GLU A 185 11.54 -14.36 12.76
CA GLU A 185 12.64 -14.44 13.71
C GLU A 185 13.92 -14.97 13.01
N GLN A 186 13.81 -15.99 12.16
CA GLN A 186 14.94 -16.48 11.38
C GLN A 186 15.48 -15.41 10.41
N ILE A 187 14.61 -14.70 9.69
CA ILE A 187 15.01 -13.64 8.76
C ILE A 187 15.76 -12.53 9.50
N VAL A 188 15.27 -12.10 10.66
CA VAL A 188 15.90 -11.07 11.49
C VAL A 188 17.28 -11.46 11.96
N GLU A 189 17.52 -12.74 12.26
CA GLU A 189 18.81 -13.26 12.72
C GLU A 189 19.82 -13.43 11.60
N THR A 190 19.37 -13.81 10.41
CA THR A 190 20.25 -14.26 9.32
C THR A 190 20.44 -13.26 8.20
N SER A 191 19.53 -12.29 8.03
CA SER A 191 19.53 -11.37 6.90
C SER A 191 19.85 -9.92 7.29
N LEU A 192 20.62 -9.25 6.42
CA LEU A 192 20.83 -7.80 6.47
C LEU A 192 19.99 -7.05 5.41
N GLU A 193 19.23 -7.78 4.62
CA GLU A 193 18.43 -7.27 3.50
C GLU A 193 17.18 -6.47 3.98
N PRO A 194 16.51 -5.74 3.06
CA PRO A 194 15.30 -4.99 3.39
C PRO A 194 14.22 -5.82 4.05
N VAL A 195 14.05 -7.07 3.64
CA VAL A 195 13.08 -8.00 4.23
C VAL A 195 13.23 -8.14 5.76
N ALA A 196 14.45 -8.03 6.29
CA ALA A 196 14.68 -8.12 7.74
C ALA A 196 14.17 -6.88 8.50
N VAL A 197 14.07 -5.72 7.87
CA VAL A 197 13.45 -4.53 8.49
C VAL A 197 11.94 -4.73 8.59
N VAL A 198 11.30 -5.22 7.51
CA VAL A 198 9.85 -5.51 7.53
C VAL A 198 9.52 -6.65 8.49
N ALA A 199 10.34 -7.70 8.52
CA ALA A 199 10.20 -8.78 9.52
C ALA A 199 10.33 -8.24 10.97
N ALA A 200 11.22 -7.28 11.18
CA ALA A 200 11.37 -6.62 12.49
C ALA A 200 10.15 -5.76 12.84
N LEU A 201 9.56 -5.02 11.87
CA LEU A 201 8.31 -4.28 12.07
C LEU A 201 7.19 -5.25 12.48
N TYR A 202 7.01 -6.33 11.72
CA TYR A 202 6.04 -7.38 12.03
C TYR A 202 6.20 -7.94 13.45
N LEU A 203 7.43 -8.36 13.81
CA LEU A 203 7.75 -8.90 15.14
C LEU A 203 7.54 -7.87 16.25
N ALA A 204 7.95 -6.62 16.04
CA ALA A 204 7.80 -5.57 17.03
C ALA A 204 6.32 -5.24 17.31
N ARG A 205 5.45 -5.21 16.27
CA ARG A 205 3.99 -5.07 16.43
C ARG A 205 3.39 -6.25 17.22
N LEU A 206 3.95 -7.44 17.07
CA LEU A 206 3.58 -8.62 17.88
C LEU A 206 4.19 -8.63 19.28
N GLY A 207 4.94 -7.58 19.66
CA GLY A 207 5.54 -7.45 20.97
C GLY A 207 6.84 -8.23 21.15
N ARG A 208 7.45 -8.77 20.08
CA ARG A 208 8.69 -9.56 20.15
C ARG A 208 9.92 -8.66 20.31
N PRO A 209 10.81 -8.97 21.29
CA PRO A 209 12.01 -8.15 21.56
C PRO A 209 12.98 -8.06 20.37
N SER A 210 13.15 -9.14 19.59
CA SER A 210 14.04 -9.20 18.43
C SER A 210 13.68 -8.15 17.37
N GLY A 211 12.38 -7.94 17.12
CA GLY A 211 11.93 -6.90 16.21
C GLY A 211 12.18 -5.49 16.73
N ARG A 212 11.92 -5.25 18.01
CA ARG A 212 12.10 -3.91 18.64
C ARG A 212 13.53 -3.39 18.50
N GLN A 213 14.53 -4.25 18.70
CA GLN A 213 15.92 -3.85 18.61
C GLN A 213 16.29 -3.33 17.23
N ILE A 214 15.87 -4.02 16.17
CA ILE A 214 16.15 -3.61 14.79
C ILE A 214 15.42 -2.31 14.42
N VAL A 215 14.16 -2.17 14.82
CA VAL A 215 13.37 -0.94 14.61
C VAL A 215 14.10 0.26 15.24
N VAL A 216 14.59 0.11 16.48
CA VAL A 216 15.39 1.14 17.15
C VAL A 216 16.70 1.40 16.43
N ASP A 217 17.40 0.37 15.94
CA ASP A 217 18.67 0.52 15.21
C ASP A 217 18.49 1.26 13.88
N VAL A 218 17.35 1.06 13.18
CA VAL A 218 16.99 1.85 11.99
C VAL A 218 16.79 3.32 12.36
N VAL A 219 16.01 3.61 13.40
CA VAL A 219 15.75 5.00 13.83
C VAL A 219 17.03 5.69 14.28
N MET A 220 17.94 4.97 14.96
CA MET A 220 19.25 5.48 15.39
C MET A 220 20.26 5.59 14.24
N GLY A 221 19.95 5.12 13.03
CA GLY A 221 20.87 5.12 11.88
C GLY A 221 22.01 4.10 11.97
N ARG A 222 21.92 3.13 12.87
CA ARG A 222 22.85 1.99 13.00
C ARG A 222 22.61 0.97 11.90
N ARG A 223 21.35 0.82 11.47
CA ARG A 223 20.92 0.01 10.34
C ARG A 223 20.29 0.90 9.27
N LYS A 224 20.65 0.65 8.01
CA LYS A 224 20.07 1.37 6.87
C LYS A 224 18.95 0.53 6.27
N THR A 225 17.92 1.21 5.78
CA THR A 225 16.94 0.64 4.86
C THR A 225 16.94 1.46 3.57
N PRO A 226 16.87 0.83 2.39
CA PRO A 226 16.80 1.54 1.12
C PRO A 226 15.44 2.22 0.94
N GLU A 227 14.38 1.62 1.49
CA GLU A 227 13.01 2.09 1.36
C GLU A 227 12.70 3.16 2.41
N LEU A 228 12.27 4.33 1.94
CA LEU A 228 11.89 5.44 2.81
C LEU A 228 10.67 5.09 3.68
N GLU A 229 9.74 4.32 3.12
CA GLU A 229 8.52 3.88 3.80
C GLU A 229 8.83 3.00 5.00
N ASP A 230 9.82 2.11 4.90
CA ASP A 230 10.26 1.28 6.03
C ASP A 230 10.90 2.14 7.13
N GLU A 231 11.67 3.17 6.77
CA GLU A 231 12.23 4.10 7.74
C GLU A 231 11.13 4.88 8.47
N GLN A 232 10.11 5.34 7.74
CA GLN A 232 8.94 6.01 8.30
C GLN A 232 8.16 5.09 9.24
N ALA A 233 7.90 3.85 8.82
CA ALA A 233 7.23 2.85 9.65
C ALA A 233 7.99 2.56 10.95
N CYS A 234 9.32 2.45 10.90
CA CYS A 234 10.16 2.31 12.09
C CYS A 234 10.04 3.54 13.01
N VAL A 235 10.04 4.75 12.46
CA VAL A 235 9.89 6.00 13.23
C VAL A 235 8.50 6.07 13.88
N GLU A 236 7.44 5.69 13.18
CA GLU A 236 6.09 5.65 13.75
C GLU A 236 5.98 4.60 14.87
N LEU A 237 6.51 3.40 14.61
CA LEU A 237 6.39 2.28 15.54
C LEU A 237 7.14 2.52 16.86
N VAL A 238 8.29 3.21 16.88
CA VAL A 238 8.95 3.57 18.16
C VAL A 238 8.08 4.52 18.98
N GLY A 239 7.30 5.40 18.34
CA GLY A 239 6.31 6.24 19.03
C GLY A 239 5.13 5.42 19.57
N GLU A 240 4.64 4.46 18.81
CA GLU A 240 3.54 3.56 19.19
C GLU A 240 3.91 2.68 20.39
N LEU A 241 5.09 2.11 20.37
CA LEU A 241 5.60 1.24 21.41
C LEU A 241 6.27 2.00 22.56
N CYS A 242 6.29 3.34 22.53
CA CYS A 242 6.91 4.20 23.52
C CYS A 242 8.39 3.84 23.82
N LEU A 243 9.18 3.54 22.77
CA LEU A 243 10.58 3.15 22.90
C LEU A 243 11.46 4.40 23.17
N ARG A 244 11.59 4.76 24.45
CA ARG A 244 12.21 6.01 24.89
C ARG A 244 13.68 6.17 24.54
N GLU A 245 14.40 5.08 24.29
CA GLU A 245 15.78 5.10 23.82
C GLU A 245 15.96 5.79 22.45
N ALA A 246 14.91 5.86 21.65
CA ALA A 246 14.92 6.55 20.35
C ALA A 246 14.74 8.07 20.46
N ILE A 247 14.29 8.62 21.61
CA ILE A 247 13.96 10.05 21.77
C ILE A 247 15.08 10.98 21.29
N PRO A 248 16.35 10.84 21.69
CA PRO A 248 17.41 11.76 21.29
C PRO A 248 17.61 11.79 19.77
N HIS A 249 17.40 10.66 19.09
CA HIS A 249 17.55 10.55 17.64
C HIS A 249 16.34 11.15 16.90
N LEU A 250 15.13 10.99 17.45
CA LEU A 250 13.93 11.65 16.95
C LEU A 250 14.03 13.18 17.10
N GLU A 251 14.49 13.68 18.26
CA GLU A 251 14.76 15.11 18.49
C GLU A 251 15.74 15.68 17.47
N GLN A 252 16.83 14.94 17.19
CA GLN A 252 17.81 15.35 16.19
C GLN A 252 17.22 15.40 14.76
N ARG A 253 16.27 14.51 14.42
CA ARG A 253 15.55 14.53 13.15
C ARG A 253 14.62 15.73 13.03
N VAL A 254 13.95 16.13 14.11
CA VAL A 254 12.99 17.24 14.12
C VAL A 254 13.71 18.59 14.22
N TRP A 255 14.65 18.75 15.16
CA TRP A 255 15.25 20.05 15.52
C TRP A 255 16.75 20.15 15.30
N GLY A 256 17.42 19.07 14.84
CA GLY A 256 18.87 19.05 14.69
C GLY A 256 19.40 20.04 13.65
N THR A 257 20.57 20.62 13.90
CA THR A 257 21.23 21.62 13.02
C THR A 257 21.51 21.13 11.59
N ARG A 258 21.65 19.84 11.38
CA ARG A 258 21.80 19.23 10.04
C ARG A 258 20.57 19.42 9.13
N ARG A 259 19.40 19.76 9.70
CA ARG A 259 18.17 20.06 8.94
C ARG A 259 18.35 21.31 8.07
N LEU A 260 18.94 22.37 8.61
CA LEU A 260 19.18 23.62 7.86
C LEU A 260 20.18 23.42 6.72
N LEU A 261 21.26 22.67 6.95
CA LEU A 261 22.26 22.34 5.93
C LEU A 261 21.66 21.41 4.83
N ARG A 262 20.82 20.48 5.18
CA ARG A 262 20.17 19.57 4.21
C ARG A 262 19.09 20.29 3.38
N ALA A 263 18.30 21.18 3.96
CA ALA A 263 17.32 21.97 3.22
C ALA A 263 17.98 22.90 2.18
N VAL A 264 19.19 23.35 2.44
CA VAL A 264 19.98 24.18 1.49
C VAL A 264 20.67 23.33 0.42
N LEU A 265 21.07 22.08 0.74
CA LEU A 265 21.83 21.21 -0.17
C LEU A 265 20.93 20.24 -0.98
N SER A 266 19.66 20.07 -0.63
CA SER A 266 18.75 19.09 -1.25
C SER A 266 17.83 19.68 -2.32
N TRP A 267 18.22 20.76 -2.99
CA TRP A 267 17.49 21.22 -4.17
C TRP A 267 17.61 20.15 -5.28
N GLY A 268 16.67 19.18 -5.26
CA GLY A 268 16.53 18.15 -6.29
C GLY A 268 16.58 16.68 -5.86
N ALA A 269 16.83 16.35 -4.60
CA ALA A 269 16.74 14.98 -4.09
C ALA A 269 15.46 14.83 -3.24
N GLY A 270 14.66 13.80 -3.51
CA GLY A 270 13.39 13.52 -2.84
C GLY A 270 13.43 13.71 -1.32
N ASP A 271 12.41 14.38 -0.84
CA ASP A 271 12.39 15.04 0.47
C ASP A 271 12.39 14.02 1.64
N ARG A 272 13.57 13.75 2.20
CA ARG A 272 13.70 13.07 3.50
C ARG A 272 13.16 13.90 4.69
N THR A 273 12.54 15.06 4.44
CA THR A 273 11.86 15.87 5.47
C THR A 273 10.57 15.22 5.94
N SER A 274 10.00 14.27 5.19
CA SER A 274 8.85 13.49 5.62
C SER A 274 9.10 12.74 6.93
N CYS A 275 10.31 12.23 7.16
CA CYS A 275 10.68 11.59 8.43
C CYS A 275 10.69 12.57 9.62
N ALA A 276 10.88 13.86 9.41
CA ALA A 276 10.81 14.85 10.50
C ALA A 276 9.39 15.03 11.03
N TRP A 277 8.39 14.98 10.16
CA TRP A 277 6.98 15.01 10.55
C TRP A 277 6.60 13.76 11.37
N HIS A 278 6.96 12.56 10.87
CA HIS A 278 6.73 11.30 11.58
C HIS A 278 7.45 11.28 12.94
N ALA A 279 8.71 11.74 12.99
CA ALA A 279 9.47 11.83 14.23
C ALA A 279 8.83 12.78 15.26
N ARG A 280 8.31 13.95 14.82
CA ARG A 280 7.59 14.89 15.71
C ARG A 280 6.29 14.27 16.25
N THR A 281 5.55 13.57 15.40
CA THR A 281 4.32 12.87 15.78
C THR A 281 4.62 11.77 16.81
N SER A 282 5.66 10.98 16.59
CA SER A 282 6.09 9.92 17.52
C SER A 282 6.57 10.47 18.86
N LEU A 283 7.34 11.57 18.86
CA LEU A 283 7.70 12.29 20.09
C LEU A 283 6.47 12.75 20.86
N ALA A 284 5.50 13.35 20.17
CA ALA A 284 4.26 13.82 20.80
C ALA A 284 3.46 12.67 21.40
N ARG A 285 3.40 11.50 20.73
CA ARG A 285 2.75 10.29 21.24
C ARG A 285 3.43 9.77 22.49
N MET A 286 4.76 9.85 22.59
CA MET A 286 5.54 9.51 23.78
C MET A 286 5.43 10.54 24.92
N GLY A 287 4.65 11.61 24.74
CA GLY A 287 4.44 12.63 25.76
C GLY A 287 5.46 13.78 25.74
N HIS A 288 6.26 13.94 24.67
CA HIS A 288 7.25 14.99 24.57
C HIS A 288 6.59 16.38 24.48
N SER A 289 6.80 17.23 25.51
CA SER A 289 6.07 18.49 25.70
C SER A 289 6.22 19.47 24.53
N LYS A 290 7.46 19.66 24.02
CA LYS A 290 7.73 20.57 22.90
C LYS A 290 7.05 20.10 21.62
N ALA A 291 7.07 18.79 21.30
CA ALA A 291 6.42 18.25 20.12
C ALA A 291 4.90 18.43 20.18
N ARG A 292 4.28 18.17 21.33
CA ARG A 292 2.86 18.42 21.56
C ARG A 292 2.49 19.90 21.39
N ALA A 293 3.25 20.80 22.02
CA ALA A 293 3.01 22.24 21.93
C ALA A 293 3.10 22.76 20.49
N GLU A 294 4.08 22.29 19.71
CA GLU A 294 4.19 22.67 18.29
C GLU A 294 3.01 22.16 17.46
N ILE A 295 2.57 20.91 17.64
CA ILE A 295 1.38 20.37 16.94
C ILE A 295 0.12 21.15 17.30
N LEU A 296 -0.09 21.45 18.58
CA LEU A 296 -1.24 22.27 19.02
C LEU A 296 -1.22 23.70 18.43
N SER A 297 -0.03 24.31 18.34
CA SER A 297 0.14 25.62 17.70
C SER A 297 -0.16 25.55 16.19
N ASP A 298 0.25 24.48 15.51
CA ASP A 298 0.04 24.29 14.08
C ASP A 298 -1.45 24.09 13.72
N LEU A 299 -2.30 23.61 14.63
CA LEU A 299 -3.76 23.53 14.45
C LEU A 299 -4.39 24.92 14.22
N ALA A 300 -3.80 25.98 14.78
CA ALA A 300 -4.24 27.38 14.60
C ALA A 300 -3.56 28.08 13.41
N SER A 301 -2.75 27.37 12.61
CA SER A 301 -2.03 27.95 11.48
C SER A 301 -2.99 28.51 10.41
N TRP A 302 -2.64 29.66 9.82
CA TRP A 302 -3.37 30.22 8.68
C TRP A 302 -3.15 29.40 7.39
N LYS A 303 -2.05 28.62 7.30
CA LYS A 303 -1.75 27.75 6.16
C LYS A 303 -2.54 26.45 6.28
N ARG A 304 -3.38 26.17 5.28
CA ARG A 304 -4.23 24.99 5.23
C ARG A 304 -3.42 23.67 5.37
N GLU A 305 -2.36 23.52 4.58
CA GLU A 305 -1.50 22.32 4.59
C GLU A 305 -0.92 22.05 5.99
N THR A 306 -0.49 23.12 6.70
CA THR A 306 0.06 22.98 8.05
C THR A 306 -1.01 22.54 9.04
N ARG A 307 -2.24 23.09 8.92
CA ARG A 307 -3.37 22.67 9.77
C ARG A 307 -3.74 21.21 9.52
N GLU A 308 -3.90 20.79 8.25
CA GLU A 308 -4.24 19.40 7.89
C GLU A 308 -3.20 18.42 8.43
N ALA A 309 -1.91 18.74 8.25
CA ALA A 309 -0.82 17.92 8.81
C ALA A 309 -0.88 17.87 10.35
N ALA A 310 -1.24 18.96 11.02
CA ALA A 310 -1.38 19.00 12.47
C ALA A 310 -2.61 18.22 12.97
N VAL A 311 -3.74 18.24 12.23
CA VAL A 311 -4.92 17.42 12.51
C VAL A 311 -4.56 15.95 12.51
N VAL A 312 -3.89 15.47 11.44
CA VAL A 312 -3.45 14.06 11.35
C VAL A 312 -2.47 13.73 12.46
N ALA A 313 -1.49 14.61 12.75
CA ALA A 313 -0.50 14.39 13.80
C ALA A 313 -1.15 14.34 15.20
N ALA A 314 -2.13 15.22 15.48
CA ALA A 314 -2.84 15.23 16.77
C ALA A 314 -3.63 13.94 17.00
N GLY A 315 -4.31 13.43 15.96
CA GLY A 315 -5.02 12.15 16.02
C GLY A 315 -4.07 10.96 16.22
N ARG A 316 -3.01 10.86 15.39
CA ARG A 316 -2.01 9.78 15.50
C ARG A 316 -1.25 9.77 16.81
N ALA A 317 -0.90 10.96 17.33
CA ALA A 317 -0.21 11.10 18.62
C ALA A 317 -1.14 11.02 19.84
N ARG A 318 -2.47 10.92 19.62
CA ARG A 318 -3.50 10.88 20.68
C ARG A 318 -3.36 12.06 21.65
N ILE A 319 -3.28 13.29 21.11
CA ILE A 319 -3.14 14.51 21.92
C ILE A 319 -4.54 14.93 22.41
N GLY A 320 -4.92 14.52 23.62
CA GLY A 320 -6.25 14.80 24.18
C GLY A 320 -6.58 16.30 24.25
N GLU A 321 -5.58 17.14 24.47
CA GLU A 321 -5.68 18.60 24.52
C GLU A 321 -6.10 19.22 23.18
N ALA A 322 -5.93 18.48 22.06
CA ALA A 322 -6.35 18.94 20.73
C ALA A 322 -7.87 18.82 20.49
N ARG A 323 -8.62 18.09 21.31
CA ARG A 323 -10.03 17.75 21.08
C ARG A 323 -10.88 18.97 20.77
N THR A 324 -10.87 19.99 21.63
CA THR A 324 -11.70 21.22 21.43
C THR A 324 -11.34 21.95 20.15
N ALA A 325 -10.05 22.05 19.83
CA ALA A 325 -9.59 22.67 18.58
C ALA A 325 -10.08 21.89 17.34
N LEU A 326 -10.02 20.55 17.40
CA LEU A 326 -10.50 19.68 16.32
C LEU A 326 -12.02 19.75 16.15
N GLU A 327 -12.80 19.76 17.22
CA GLU A 327 -14.25 19.94 17.19
C GLU A 327 -14.63 21.27 16.52
N THR A 328 -13.95 22.37 16.89
CA THR A 328 -14.16 23.69 16.27
C THR A 328 -13.82 23.70 14.77
N LEU A 329 -12.78 22.97 14.35
CA LEU A 329 -12.42 22.83 12.94
C LEU A 329 -13.44 21.96 12.18
N GLY A 330 -13.98 20.92 12.80
CA GLY A 330 -14.97 20.02 12.22
C GLY A 330 -16.32 20.69 11.98
N ASP A 331 -16.74 21.56 12.91
CA ASP A 331 -17.98 22.33 12.77
C ASP A 331 -17.91 23.37 11.64
N ALA A 332 -16.71 23.86 11.34
CA ALA A 332 -16.49 24.85 10.29
C ALA A 332 -16.38 24.27 8.87
N ALA A 333 -16.01 22.99 8.76
CA ALA A 333 -15.90 22.28 7.50
C ALA A 333 -16.15 20.80 7.78
N ASP A 334 -17.07 20.17 7.06
CA ASP A 334 -17.31 18.71 7.12
C ASP A 334 -16.06 17.95 6.61
N ASP A 335 -15.02 17.89 7.44
CA ASP A 335 -13.67 17.42 7.08
C ASP A 335 -13.45 15.99 7.57
N ALA A 336 -13.25 15.06 6.63
CA ALA A 336 -13.00 13.65 6.91
C ALA A 336 -11.76 13.44 7.79
N LEU A 337 -10.71 14.28 7.62
CA LEU A 337 -9.48 14.19 8.42
C LEU A 337 -9.73 14.53 9.88
N VAL A 338 -10.57 15.54 10.13
CA VAL A 338 -10.93 15.95 11.51
C VAL A 338 -11.74 14.84 12.19
N ARG A 339 -12.72 14.26 11.48
CA ARG A 339 -13.51 13.13 12.00
C ARG A 339 -12.61 11.93 12.35
N GLU A 340 -11.70 11.57 11.48
CA GLU A 340 -10.74 10.48 11.73
C GLU A 340 -9.86 10.79 12.96
N ALA A 341 -9.34 12.00 13.06
CA ALA A 341 -8.53 12.41 14.22
C ALA A 341 -9.31 12.31 15.53
N LEU A 342 -10.58 12.77 15.56
CA LEU A 342 -11.46 12.66 16.72
C LEU A 342 -11.76 11.21 17.11
N VAL A 343 -11.98 10.34 16.13
CA VAL A 343 -12.16 8.89 16.38
C VAL A 343 -10.92 8.31 17.05
N ARG A 344 -9.72 8.63 16.55
CA ARG A 344 -8.44 8.17 17.13
C ARG A 344 -8.20 8.68 18.54
N LEU A 345 -8.74 9.86 18.90
CA LEU A 345 -8.69 10.38 20.27
C LEU A 345 -9.70 9.72 21.22
N ALA A 346 -10.72 9.05 20.71
CA ALA A 346 -11.75 8.39 21.50
C ALA A 346 -11.40 6.94 21.86
N VAL A 347 -10.40 6.35 21.20
CA VAL A 347 -9.91 5.00 21.47
C VAL A 347 -8.81 5.10 22.55
N ASP A 348 -9.15 4.74 23.77
CA ASP A 348 -8.21 4.64 24.92
C ASP A 348 -7.22 3.46 24.77
#